data_2422306e4ae2dc21c1fe93268d788a47
#
_entry.id   2422306e4ae2dc21c1fe93268d788a47
#
_cell.length_a   1.000
_cell.length_b   1.000
_cell.length_c   1.000
_cell.angle_alpha   90.00
_cell.angle_beta   90.00
_cell.angle_gamma   90.00
#
_symmetry.space_group_name_H-M   'P 1'
#
loop_
_entity.id
_entity.type
_entity.pdbx_description
1 polymer ?
#
loop_
_entity_poly.entity_id
_entity_poly.type
_entity_poly.pdbx_seq_one_letter_code
_entity_poly.pdbx_strand_id
1 'polypeptide(L)'
;GDKLRSQPVGLADLMAQSDAVSAQIMYASRYRHFINAKVLAACKPGQVWVGSSRSALFEPEGLAAALKDGRISACLLDGAEQGFASKESPLHDCNNLFITPRLGSHTLEARLRASWYVAHRLHEAISVRAPSDAGFSAPMDLELPSPGSPSQWGEPEVIIR
;
A
#
# COMPACT_ATOMS: atom_id res chain seq x y z
N GLY A 1 -20.87 -2.01 18.05
CA GLY A 1 -19.44 -2.01 17.71
C GLY A 1 -18.88 -0.61 17.92
N ASP A 2 -17.79 -0.51 18.65
CA ASP A 2 -17.12 0.76 18.90
C ASP A 2 -16.71 1.40 17.57
N LYS A 3 -17.20 2.61 17.34
CA LYS A 3 -16.77 3.39 16.17
C LYS A 3 -15.30 3.75 16.38
N LEU A 4 -14.42 3.24 15.53
CA LEU A 4 -13.03 3.67 15.46
C LEU A 4 -13.02 5.20 15.31
N ARG A 5 -12.47 5.90 16.29
CA ARG A 5 -12.31 7.35 16.25
C ARG A 5 -10.94 7.65 15.65
N SER A 6 -10.93 8.25 14.47
CA SER A 6 -9.71 8.81 13.91
C SER A 6 -9.48 10.22 14.44
N GLN A 7 -8.25 10.54 14.81
CA GLN A 7 -7.84 11.86 15.23
C GLN A 7 -6.74 12.38 14.31
N PRO A 8 -6.92 13.54 13.65
CA PRO A 8 -5.85 14.16 12.90
C PRO A 8 -4.74 14.66 13.85
N VAL A 9 -3.50 14.31 13.55
CA VAL A 9 -2.32 14.71 14.30
C VAL A 9 -1.23 15.19 13.37
N GLY A 10 -0.26 15.94 13.88
CA GLY A 10 0.93 16.33 13.14
C GLY A 10 1.79 15.11 12.77
N LEU A 11 2.56 15.23 11.68
CA LEU A 11 3.41 14.12 11.20
C LEU A 11 4.42 13.66 12.27
N ALA A 12 5.04 14.58 12.98
CA ALA A 12 6.01 14.27 14.03
C ALA A 12 5.35 13.49 15.19
N ASP A 13 4.14 13.90 15.59
CA ASP A 13 3.37 13.22 16.64
C ASP A 13 2.93 11.83 16.18
N LEU A 14 2.51 11.71 14.92
CA LEU A 14 2.17 10.42 14.32
C LEU A 14 3.36 9.46 14.38
N MET A 15 4.55 9.92 14.00
CA MET A 15 5.77 9.09 14.02
C MET A 15 6.16 8.70 15.46
N ALA A 16 6.07 9.63 16.40
CA ALA A 16 6.48 9.38 17.79
C ALA A 16 5.51 8.48 18.59
N GLN A 17 4.23 8.48 18.24
CA GLN A 17 3.19 7.81 19.04
C GLN A 17 2.71 6.48 18.47
N SER A 18 2.82 6.28 17.15
CA SER A 18 2.27 5.09 16.50
C SER A 18 3.17 3.86 16.67
N ASP A 19 2.58 2.70 16.90
CA ASP A 19 3.26 1.40 16.85
C ASP A 19 3.34 0.87 15.41
N ALA A 20 2.34 1.22 14.58
CA ALA A 20 2.29 0.88 13.17
C ALA A 20 1.87 2.10 12.33
N VAL A 21 2.49 2.26 11.17
CA VAL A 21 2.21 3.34 10.22
C VAL A 21 1.79 2.75 8.88
N SER A 22 0.64 3.22 8.37
CA SER A 22 0.18 2.89 7.03
C SER A 22 0.39 4.08 6.09
N ALA A 23 1.34 3.96 5.17
CA ALA A 23 1.65 4.99 4.18
C ALA A 23 0.77 4.82 2.93
N GLN A 24 -0.32 5.59 2.84
CA GLN A 24 -1.32 5.51 1.77
C GLN A 24 -1.43 6.84 1.00
N ILE A 25 -0.32 7.54 0.82
CA ILE A 25 -0.27 8.83 0.14
C ILE A 25 -0.34 8.61 -1.37
N MET A 26 -1.26 9.29 -2.06
CA MET A 26 -1.26 9.34 -3.51
C MET A 26 0.01 10.06 -3.99
N TYR A 27 0.84 9.34 -4.76
CA TYR A 27 2.12 9.88 -5.20
C TYR A 27 1.94 11.01 -6.23
N ALA A 28 2.65 12.10 -5.99
CA ALA A 28 2.94 13.14 -6.96
C ALA A 28 4.44 13.49 -6.85
N SER A 29 5.03 14.07 -7.89
CA SER A 29 6.48 14.34 -7.93
C SER A 29 6.97 15.17 -6.74
N ARG A 30 6.14 16.07 -6.21
CA ARG A 30 6.44 16.87 -4.99
C ARG A 30 6.59 16.04 -3.72
N TYR A 31 6.13 14.79 -3.71
CA TYR A 31 6.23 13.86 -2.59
C TYR A 31 7.39 12.88 -2.73
N ARG A 32 8.22 13.04 -3.76
CA ARG A 32 9.44 12.24 -3.88
C ARG A 32 10.29 12.41 -2.63
N HIS A 33 10.70 11.28 -2.03
CA HIS A 33 11.47 11.24 -0.78
C HIS A 33 10.84 12.04 0.38
N PHE A 34 9.50 12.12 0.40
CA PHE A 34 8.79 12.76 1.51
C PHE A 34 9.08 12.05 2.84
N ILE A 35 9.15 10.71 2.82
CA ILE A 35 9.54 9.89 3.96
C ILE A 35 11.07 9.73 3.90
N ASN A 36 11.76 10.72 4.44
CA ASN A 36 13.22 10.83 4.46
C ASN A 36 13.80 10.55 5.86
N ALA A 37 15.12 10.60 5.97
CA ALA A 37 15.83 10.38 7.23
C ALA A 37 15.33 11.27 8.38
N LYS A 38 14.95 12.53 8.10
CA LYS A 38 14.41 13.44 9.12
C LYS A 38 13.05 12.98 9.66
N VAL A 39 12.15 12.54 8.78
CA VAL A 39 10.84 12.00 9.17
C VAL A 39 11.04 10.72 9.98
N LEU A 40 11.89 9.83 9.49
CA LEU A 40 12.16 8.54 10.12
C LEU A 40 12.92 8.64 11.43
N ALA A 41 13.67 9.73 11.67
CA ALA A 41 14.32 9.99 12.95
C ALA A 41 13.31 10.21 14.11
N ALA A 42 12.09 10.62 13.81
CA ALA A 42 11.03 10.81 14.78
C ALA A 42 10.25 9.53 15.10
N CYS A 43 10.54 8.41 14.42
CA CYS A 43 9.85 7.15 14.63
C CYS A 43 10.11 6.58 16.02
N LYS A 44 9.06 6.03 16.61
CA LYS A 44 9.13 5.22 17.81
C LYS A 44 9.96 3.95 17.54
N PRO A 45 10.88 3.54 18.42
CA PRO A 45 11.64 2.31 18.23
C PRO A 45 10.73 1.09 18.05
N GLY A 46 11.09 0.20 17.11
CA GLY A 46 10.34 -1.02 16.83
C GLY A 46 9.07 -0.83 15.99
N GLN A 47 8.86 0.34 15.40
CA GLN A 47 7.67 0.67 14.60
C GLN A 47 7.56 -0.24 13.36
N VAL A 48 6.33 -0.62 13.00
CA VAL A 48 6.03 -1.40 11.78
C VAL A 48 5.45 -0.48 10.72
N TRP A 49 5.90 -0.62 9.48
CA TRP A 49 5.41 0.15 8.35
C TRP A 49 4.75 -0.71 7.29
N VAL A 50 3.63 -0.24 6.76
CA VAL A 50 2.93 -0.86 5.63
C VAL A 50 2.58 0.22 4.61
N GLY A 51 2.80 -0.04 3.32
CA GLY A 51 2.45 0.91 2.27
C GLY A 51 2.04 0.22 0.97
N SER A 52 1.00 0.75 0.33
CA SER A 52 0.62 0.41 -1.05
C SER A 52 0.88 1.57 -2.02
N SER A 53 1.46 2.65 -1.53
CA SER A 53 1.90 3.80 -2.32
C SER A 53 3.20 3.48 -3.05
N ARG A 54 3.61 4.39 -3.95
CA ARG A 54 4.87 4.22 -4.68
C ARG A 54 6.08 4.28 -3.75
N SER A 55 7.06 3.40 -3.98
CA SER A 55 8.31 3.37 -3.20
C SER A 55 9.13 4.66 -3.31
N ALA A 56 8.92 5.44 -4.38
CA ALA A 56 9.52 6.77 -4.55
C ALA A 56 9.13 7.80 -3.46
N LEU A 57 8.16 7.50 -2.60
CA LEU A 57 7.89 8.28 -1.39
C LEU A 57 9.02 8.19 -0.37
N PHE A 58 9.73 7.07 -0.34
CA PHE A 58 10.79 6.79 0.62
C PHE A 58 12.14 7.22 0.07
N GLU A 59 12.95 7.83 0.90
CA GLU A 59 14.37 8.01 0.68
C GLU A 59 15.09 6.70 1.02
N PRO A 60 15.74 6.01 0.07
CA PRO A 60 16.32 4.70 0.31
C PRO A 60 17.34 4.68 1.44
N GLU A 61 18.20 5.68 1.52
CA GLU A 61 19.24 5.82 2.54
C GLU A 61 18.65 5.97 3.95
N GLY A 62 17.65 6.84 4.08
CA GLY A 62 16.96 7.07 5.35
C GLY A 62 16.19 5.85 5.82
N LEU A 63 15.51 5.15 4.90
CA LEU A 63 14.78 3.92 5.21
C LEU A 63 15.74 2.80 5.62
N ALA A 64 16.85 2.62 4.88
CA ALA A 64 17.85 1.61 5.21
C ALA A 64 18.47 1.83 6.60
N ALA A 65 18.77 3.08 6.95
CA ALA A 65 19.27 3.41 8.29
C ALA A 65 18.26 3.07 9.38
N ALA A 66 16.98 3.44 9.19
CA ALA A 66 15.93 3.17 10.17
C ALA A 66 15.59 1.68 10.32
N LEU A 67 15.74 0.87 9.27
CA LEU A 67 15.60 -0.58 9.30
C LEU A 67 16.77 -1.26 10.02
N LYS A 68 18.00 -0.79 9.77
CA LYS A 68 19.22 -1.37 10.35
C LYS A 68 19.39 -1.03 11.84
N ASP A 69 18.96 0.16 12.26
CA ASP A 69 19.06 0.57 13.67
C ASP A 69 17.85 0.14 14.54
N GLY A 70 16.85 -0.51 13.91
CA GLY A 70 15.69 -1.06 14.61
C GLY A 70 14.61 -0.05 14.98
N ARG A 71 14.71 1.21 14.53
CA ARG A 71 13.58 2.15 14.63
C ARG A 71 12.38 1.63 13.85
N ILE A 72 12.62 1.06 12.67
CA ILE A 72 11.63 0.30 11.94
C ILE A 72 11.97 -1.19 12.06
N SER A 73 11.12 -1.93 12.75
CA SER A 73 11.29 -3.38 12.93
C SER A 73 10.94 -4.17 11.67
N ALA A 74 9.97 -3.70 10.91
CA ALA A 74 9.56 -4.29 9.63
C ALA A 74 8.91 -3.23 8.74
N CYS A 75 9.16 -3.31 7.43
CA CYS A 75 8.51 -2.48 6.41
C CYS A 75 7.98 -3.38 5.29
N LEU A 76 6.67 -3.33 5.05
CA LEU A 76 6.00 -4.01 3.94
C LEU A 76 5.56 -2.99 2.90
N LEU A 77 5.97 -3.19 1.64
CA LEU A 77 5.54 -2.36 0.52
C LEU A 77 4.88 -3.21 -0.57
N ASP A 78 3.65 -2.87 -0.95
CA ASP A 78 2.99 -3.52 -2.07
C ASP A 78 3.42 -2.88 -3.40
N GLY A 79 4.58 -3.29 -3.86
CA GLY A 79 5.23 -2.83 -5.06
C GLY A 79 6.31 -1.78 -4.82
N ALA A 80 7.39 -1.94 -5.54
CA ALA A 80 8.49 -0.98 -5.60
C ALA A 80 8.88 -0.70 -7.05
N GLU A 81 9.47 0.46 -7.28
CA GLU A 81 10.08 0.81 -8.56
C GLU A 81 11.34 -0.04 -8.79
N GLN A 82 11.65 -0.25 -10.06
CA GLN A 82 12.86 -0.95 -10.46
C GLN A 82 14.09 -0.29 -9.81
N GLY A 83 14.95 -1.09 -9.24
CA GLY A 83 16.18 -0.62 -8.60
C GLY A 83 16.03 -0.22 -7.13
N PHE A 84 14.82 -0.08 -6.58
CA PHE A 84 14.61 0.38 -5.21
C PHE A 84 15.33 -0.48 -4.15
N ALA A 85 15.36 -1.80 -4.33
CA ALA A 85 16.08 -2.74 -3.48
C ALA A 85 17.08 -3.59 -4.29
N SER A 86 17.66 -3.04 -5.37
CA SER A 86 18.70 -3.69 -6.18
C SER A 86 20.00 -3.86 -5.41
N LYS A 87 20.96 -4.56 -5.98
CA LYS A 87 22.29 -4.77 -5.37
C LYS A 87 23.03 -3.48 -5.05
N GLU A 88 22.77 -2.44 -5.82
CA GLU A 88 23.36 -1.10 -5.66
C GLU A 88 22.62 -0.23 -4.65
N SER A 89 21.44 -0.68 -4.20
CA SER A 89 20.62 0.07 -3.24
C SER A 89 21.09 -0.17 -1.79
N PRO A 90 21.06 0.86 -0.93
CA PRO A 90 21.33 0.71 0.49
C PRO A 90 20.33 -0.22 1.20
N LEU A 91 19.20 -0.52 0.54
CA LEU A 91 18.14 -1.41 1.03
C LEU A 91 18.38 -2.88 0.71
N HIS A 92 19.40 -3.20 -0.10
CA HIS A 92 19.64 -4.58 -0.56
C HIS A 92 19.76 -5.61 0.57
N ASP A 93 20.47 -5.24 1.63
CA ASP A 93 20.77 -6.13 2.76
C ASP A 93 19.78 -5.96 3.93
N CYS A 94 18.65 -5.27 3.72
CA CYS A 94 17.66 -5.10 4.78
C CYS A 94 16.68 -6.27 4.79
N ASN A 95 16.93 -7.26 5.66
CA ASN A 95 16.12 -8.48 5.78
C ASN A 95 14.71 -8.25 6.35
N ASN A 96 14.46 -7.08 6.91
CA ASN A 96 13.17 -6.63 7.45
C ASN A 96 12.40 -5.70 6.50
N LEU A 97 12.83 -5.60 5.23
CA LEU A 97 12.09 -4.99 4.13
C LEU A 97 11.44 -6.09 3.29
N PHE A 98 10.11 -6.04 3.19
CA PHE A 98 9.31 -6.98 2.40
C PHE A 98 8.64 -6.23 1.26
N ILE A 99 8.79 -6.73 0.03
CA ILE A 99 8.20 -6.11 -1.16
C ILE A 99 7.36 -7.16 -1.89
N THR A 100 6.07 -6.86 -2.10
CA THR A 100 5.17 -7.69 -2.90
C THR A 100 5.01 -7.11 -4.32
N PRO A 101 4.65 -7.92 -5.33
CA PRO A 101 4.55 -7.47 -6.72
C PRO A 101 3.24 -6.76 -7.04
N ARG A 102 2.84 -5.72 -6.27
CA ARG A 102 1.61 -4.93 -6.45
C ARG A 102 0.34 -5.77 -6.41
N LEU A 103 0.22 -6.64 -5.43
CA LEU A 103 -0.88 -7.59 -5.32
C LEU A 103 -2.24 -6.90 -5.21
N GLY A 104 -2.32 -5.76 -4.54
CA GLY A 104 -3.58 -5.04 -4.31
C GLY A 104 -4.33 -4.63 -5.57
N SER A 105 -3.63 -4.37 -6.69
CA SER A 105 -4.22 -3.99 -7.97
C SER A 105 -4.20 -5.08 -9.04
N HIS A 106 -3.48 -6.19 -8.80
CA HIS A 106 -3.27 -7.23 -9.80
C HIS A 106 -4.01 -8.54 -9.49
N THR A 107 -4.77 -8.61 -8.41
CA THR A 107 -5.64 -9.76 -8.16
C THR A 107 -6.78 -9.80 -9.19
N LEU A 108 -7.28 -11.00 -9.46
CA LEU A 108 -8.42 -11.20 -10.37
C LEU A 108 -9.63 -10.38 -9.91
N GLU A 109 -9.92 -10.39 -8.62
CA GLU A 109 -11.02 -9.66 -8.00
C GLU A 109 -10.89 -8.15 -8.18
N ALA A 110 -9.71 -7.59 -7.95
CA ALA A 110 -9.47 -6.16 -8.12
C ALA A 110 -9.68 -5.74 -9.58
N ARG A 111 -9.20 -6.54 -10.53
CA ARG A 111 -9.38 -6.30 -11.97
C ARG A 111 -10.83 -6.40 -12.40
N LEU A 112 -11.55 -7.42 -11.94
CA LEU A 112 -12.97 -7.60 -12.23
C LEU A 112 -13.81 -6.45 -11.68
N ARG A 113 -13.58 -6.04 -10.42
CA ARG A 113 -14.28 -4.89 -9.81
C ARG A 113 -14.02 -3.59 -10.58
N ALA A 114 -12.76 -3.32 -10.94
CA ALA A 114 -12.42 -2.15 -11.70
C ALA A 114 -13.08 -2.13 -13.10
N SER A 115 -13.03 -3.26 -13.82
CA SER A 115 -13.64 -3.39 -15.14
C SER A 115 -15.15 -3.23 -15.08
N TRP A 116 -15.79 -3.87 -14.11
CA TRP A 116 -17.22 -3.78 -13.89
C TRP A 116 -17.65 -2.35 -13.57
N TYR A 117 -16.91 -1.67 -12.68
CA TYR A 117 -17.18 -0.27 -12.32
C TYR A 117 -17.14 0.65 -13.55
N VAL A 118 -16.09 0.54 -14.37
CA VAL A 118 -15.94 1.36 -15.58
C VAL A 118 -17.08 1.08 -16.57
N ALA A 119 -17.40 -0.20 -16.81
CA ALA A 119 -18.49 -0.59 -17.72
C ALA A 119 -19.84 -0.05 -17.24
N HIS A 120 -20.11 -0.13 -15.94
CA HIS A 120 -21.35 0.39 -15.36
C HIS A 120 -21.44 1.92 -15.49
N ARG A 121 -20.37 2.64 -15.16
CA ARG A 121 -20.35 4.12 -15.29
C ARG A 121 -20.49 4.57 -16.75
N LEU A 122 -19.90 3.83 -17.68
CA LEU A 122 -20.06 4.11 -19.10
C LEU A 122 -21.51 3.87 -19.54
N HIS A 123 -22.12 2.77 -19.11
CA HIS A 123 -23.52 2.47 -19.39
C HIS A 123 -24.45 3.57 -18.86
N GLU A 124 -24.28 4.01 -17.62
CA GLU A 124 -25.04 5.12 -17.04
C GLU A 124 -24.89 6.40 -17.88
N ALA A 125 -23.67 6.76 -18.27
CA ALA A 125 -23.39 7.95 -19.04
C ALA A 125 -24.04 7.93 -20.45
N ILE A 126 -24.10 6.75 -21.09
CA ILE A 126 -24.69 6.59 -22.43
C ILE A 126 -26.22 6.49 -22.38
N SER A 127 -26.78 5.90 -21.33
CA SER A 127 -28.21 5.62 -21.21
C SER A 127 -29.09 6.86 -20.98
N VAL A 128 -28.53 8.06 -20.93
CA VAL A 128 -29.22 9.37 -20.82
C VAL A 128 -30.42 9.37 -19.85
N ARG A 129 -30.37 8.59 -18.81
CA ARG A 129 -31.29 8.74 -17.68
C ARG A 129 -30.60 9.64 -16.65
N ALA A 130 -31.36 10.67 -16.23
CA ALA A 130 -30.88 11.52 -15.13
C ALA A 130 -30.29 10.67 -14.01
N PRO A 131 -29.12 11.03 -13.46
CA PRO A 131 -28.53 10.26 -12.37
C PRO A 131 -29.58 10.17 -11.27
N SER A 132 -30.03 8.97 -10.96
CA SER A 132 -30.72 8.77 -9.70
C SER A 132 -29.71 9.02 -8.61
N ASP A 133 -30.05 9.83 -7.62
CA ASP A 133 -29.24 10.12 -6.42
C ASP A 133 -29.00 8.88 -5.53
N ALA A 134 -29.31 7.69 -6.03
CA ALA A 134 -28.96 6.44 -5.42
C ALA A 134 -27.42 6.30 -5.46
N GLY A 135 -26.79 6.57 -4.33
CA GLY A 135 -25.36 6.39 -4.16
C GLY A 135 -24.93 5.02 -4.68
N PHE A 136 -23.93 5.01 -5.56
CA PHE A 136 -23.38 3.78 -6.11
C PHE A 136 -22.80 2.93 -4.98
N SER A 137 -23.52 1.91 -4.55
CA SER A 137 -22.94 0.79 -3.82
C SER A 137 -22.56 -0.26 -4.87
N ALA A 138 -21.26 -0.47 -5.07
CA ALA A 138 -20.81 -1.66 -5.80
C ALA A 138 -21.49 -2.88 -5.16
N PRO A 139 -22.11 -3.79 -5.94
CA PRO A 139 -22.65 -5.00 -5.36
C PRO A 139 -21.52 -5.70 -4.60
N MET A 140 -21.61 -5.70 -3.29
CA MET A 140 -20.69 -6.46 -2.41
C MET A 140 -20.86 -7.97 -2.62
N ASP A 141 -21.96 -8.37 -3.27
CA ASP A 141 -22.39 -9.71 -3.55
C ASP A 141 -22.13 -10.13 -5.00
N LEU A 142 -21.07 -9.60 -5.65
CA LEU A 142 -20.53 -10.32 -6.79
C LEU A 142 -20.14 -11.69 -6.24
N GLU A 143 -20.92 -12.72 -6.53
CA GLU A 143 -20.51 -14.10 -6.36
C GLU A 143 -19.25 -14.29 -7.21
N LEU A 144 -18.14 -13.94 -6.62
CA LEU A 144 -16.84 -14.28 -7.18
C LEU A 144 -16.83 -15.81 -7.23
N PRO A 145 -16.42 -16.42 -8.34
CA PRO A 145 -16.22 -17.86 -8.36
C PRO A 145 -15.41 -18.20 -7.12
N SER A 146 -15.92 -19.15 -6.32
CA SER A 146 -15.24 -19.58 -5.09
C SER A 146 -13.77 -19.74 -5.40
N PRO A 147 -12.86 -19.15 -4.64
CA PRO A 147 -11.44 -19.33 -4.87
C PRO A 147 -11.21 -20.83 -4.89
N GLY A 148 -10.76 -21.35 -6.02
CA GLY A 148 -10.39 -22.76 -6.13
C GLY A 148 -9.47 -23.13 -4.97
N SER A 149 -9.49 -24.40 -4.57
CA SER A 149 -8.65 -24.89 -3.47
C SER A 149 -7.24 -24.32 -3.59
N PRO A 150 -6.56 -23.95 -2.49
CA PRO A 150 -5.19 -23.41 -2.51
C PRO A 150 -4.20 -24.20 -3.38
N SER A 151 -4.47 -25.47 -3.64
CA SER A 151 -3.69 -26.34 -4.54
C SER A 151 -3.78 -25.97 -6.03
N GLN A 152 -4.72 -25.11 -6.44
CA GLN A 152 -4.85 -24.63 -7.82
C GLN A 152 -4.13 -23.30 -8.06
N TRP A 153 -3.69 -22.65 -7.00
CA TRP A 153 -2.82 -21.47 -7.07
C TRP A 153 -1.40 -22.02 -7.02
N GLY A 154 -0.66 -21.90 -8.13
CA GLY A 154 0.78 -22.13 -8.07
C GLY A 154 1.31 -21.40 -6.84
N GLU A 155 2.20 -22.02 -6.08
CA GLU A 155 2.77 -21.39 -4.87
C GLU A 155 3.14 -19.95 -5.20
N PRO A 156 2.66 -18.96 -4.43
CA PRO A 156 3.06 -17.59 -4.68
C PRO A 156 4.58 -17.57 -4.53
N GLU A 157 5.29 -17.22 -5.58
CA GLU A 157 6.71 -16.88 -5.46
C GLU A 157 6.81 -15.65 -4.56
N VAL A 158 6.81 -15.88 -3.27
CA VAL A 158 7.20 -14.88 -2.30
C VAL A 158 8.71 -14.74 -2.46
N ILE A 159 9.13 -13.77 -3.25
CA ILE A 159 10.54 -13.39 -3.29
C ILE A 159 10.82 -12.71 -1.96
N ILE A 160 11.11 -13.52 -0.95
CA ILE A 160 11.78 -13.06 0.27
C ILE A 160 13.25 -12.86 -0.16
N ARG A 161 13.61 -11.64 -0.41
CA ARG A 161 15.02 -11.24 -0.52
C ARG A 161 15.41 -10.52 0.74
#